data_aca1e859ca34aa22965ce92aaf97c32a
#
_entry.id   aca1e859ca34aa22965ce92aaf97c32a
#
_cell.length_a   1.000
_cell.length_b   1.000
_cell.length_c   1.000
_cell.angle_alpha   90.00
_cell.angle_beta   90.00
_cell.angle_gamma   90.00
#
_symmetry.space_group_name_H-M   'P 1'
#
loop_
_entity.id
_entity.type
_entity.pdbx_description
1 polymer ?
#
loop_
_entity_poly.entity_id
_entity_poly.type
_entity_poly.pdbx_seq_one_letter_code
_entity_poly.pdbx_strand_id
1 'polypeptide(L)'
;MNKKIKCDIYTRVSTTMQVDGYSLDAQREKLKRYAEFQNMEIVNEYSDEGKSGKSVEGRPEFQRMLDNIENGTDEVQFVLVFKLSRFGHNAADVLNSLQRMLDFGVNLICVEDGIDSSKDSGKLMISVLSAVAEIERENILVQTMEGRKQKADRKSTRLNSSHEIPSRMPSSA
;
A
#
# COMPACT_ATOMS: atom_id res chain seq x y z
N MET A 1 -16.54 -34.78 3.88
CA MET A 1 -17.01 -33.37 3.84
C MET A 1 -15.88 -32.49 3.34
N ASN A 2 -16.03 -31.91 2.18
CA ASN A 2 -15.04 -30.93 1.71
C ASN A 2 -15.17 -29.66 2.55
N LYS A 3 -14.19 -29.46 3.42
CA LYS A 3 -14.07 -28.22 4.19
C LYS A 3 -13.82 -27.07 3.22
N LYS A 4 -14.76 -26.14 3.10
CA LYS A 4 -14.58 -24.95 2.24
C LYS A 4 -13.36 -24.16 2.72
N ILE A 5 -12.60 -23.63 1.78
CA ILE A 5 -11.50 -22.72 2.06
C ILE A 5 -12.10 -21.41 2.57
N LYS A 6 -11.64 -20.93 3.71
CA LYS A 6 -12.13 -19.68 4.30
C LYS A 6 -11.28 -18.49 3.82
N CYS A 7 -11.93 -17.38 3.55
CA CYS A 7 -11.26 -16.14 3.14
C CYS A 7 -11.91 -14.91 3.76
N ASP A 8 -11.11 -13.86 3.89
CA ASP A 8 -11.59 -12.51 4.16
C ASP A 8 -11.54 -11.71 2.88
N ILE A 9 -12.38 -10.69 2.75
CA ILE A 9 -12.31 -9.74 1.66
C ILE A 9 -11.99 -8.35 2.18
N TYR A 10 -11.16 -7.63 1.44
CA TYR A 10 -10.79 -6.25 1.73
C TYR A 10 -11.04 -5.37 0.52
N THR A 11 -11.75 -4.27 0.75
CA THR A 11 -12.04 -3.28 -0.27
C THR A 11 -11.63 -1.89 0.21
N ARG A 12 -11.18 -1.06 -0.71
CA ARG A 12 -10.76 0.31 -0.42
C ARG A 12 -11.10 1.25 -1.56
N VAL A 13 -11.66 2.41 -1.20
CA VAL A 13 -11.84 3.53 -2.13
C VAL A 13 -11.29 4.80 -1.47
N SER A 14 -10.51 5.57 -2.21
CA SER A 14 -10.12 6.93 -1.83
C SER A 14 -10.82 7.94 -2.73
N THR A 15 -10.97 9.17 -2.25
CA THR A 15 -11.58 10.27 -3.01
C THR A 15 -10.87 10.56 -4.34
N THR A 16 -9.58 10.28 -4.42
CA THR A 16 -8.76 10.43 -5.63
C THR A 16 -8.86 9.24 -6.59
N MET A 17 -9.37 8.10 -6.13
CA MET A 17 -9.43 6.85 -6.90
C MET A 17 -10.79 6.56 -7.53
N GLN A 18 -11.77 7.45 -7.39
CA GLN A 18 -13.04 7.36 -8.12
C GLN A 18 -12.85 7.43 -9.63
N VAL A 19 -11.67 7.84 -10.09
CA VAL A 19 -11.29 7.92 -11.50
C VAL A 19 -11.26 6.54 -12.18
N ASP A 20 -11.02 5.46 -11.43
CA ASP A 20 -10.97 4.09 -11.98
C ASP A 20 -12.35 3.44 -12.16
N GLY A 21 -13.43 4.15 -11.82
CA GLY A 21 -14.80 3.73 -12.11
C GLY A 21 -15.33 2.54 -11.28
N TYR A 22 -14.58 2.06 -10.29
CA TYR A 22 -15.02 0.95 -9.45
C TYR A 22 -15.40 1.42 -8.05
N SER A 23 -16.72 1.44 -7.78
CA SER A 23 -17.25 1.67 -6.43
C SER A 23 -16.88 0.53 -5.47
N LEU A 24 -17.00 0.78 -4.16
CA LEU A 24 -16.86 -0.28 -3.16
C LEU A 24 -17.78 -1.47 -3.42
N ASP A 25 -19.02 -1.19 -3.79
CA ASP A 25 -20.00 -2.24 -4.08
C ASP A 25 -19.61 -3.09 -5.27
N ALA A 26 -19.08 -2.46 -6.34
CA ALA A 26 -18.60 -3.17 -7.51
C ALA A 26 -17.39 -4.07 -7.20
N GLN A 27 -16.45 -3.57 -6.40
CA GLN A 27 -15.31 -4.36 -5.93
C GLN A 27 -15.78 -5.55 -5.08
N ARG A 28 -16.64 -5.28 -4.11
CA ARG A 28 -17.20 -6.31 -3.22
C ARG A 28 -17.92 -7.39 -4.01
N GLU A 29 -18.73 -7.02 -4.97
CA GLU A 29 -19.45 -7.96 -5.82
C GLU A 29 -18.50 -8.87 -6.61
N LYS A 30 -17.47 -8.29 -7.22
CA LYS A 30 -16.45 -9.08 -7.94
C LYS A 30 -15.71 -10.05 -7.02
N LEU A 31 -15.36 -9.62 -5.82
CA LEU A 31 -14.70 -10.50 -4.84
C LEU A 31 -15.61 -11.63 -4.38
N LYS A 32 -16.88 -11.35 -4.16
CA LYS A 32 -17.88 -12.38 -3.81
C LYS A 32 -18.07 -13.41 -4.93
N ARG A 33 -18.15 -12.96 -6.16
CA ARG A 33 -18.25 -13.86 -7.34
C ARG A 33 -17.01 -14.74 -7.47
N TYR A 34 -15.82 -14.16 -7.24
CA TYR A 34 -14.59 -14.93 -7.28
C TYR A 34 -14.55 -15.99 -6.18
N ALA A 35 -14.91 -15.64 -4.96
CA ALA A 35 -14.97 -16.57 -3.84
C ALA A 35 -15.97 -17.70 -4.10
N GLU A 36 -17.13 -17.38 -4.64
CA GLU A 36 -18.15 -18.36 -5.03
C GLU A 36 -17.63 -19.30 -6.13
N PHE A 37 -16.99 -18.76 -7.16
CA PHE A 37 -16.38 -19.53 -8.23
C PHE A 37 -15.30 -20.48 -7.73
N GLN A 38 -14.48 -20.05 -6.77
CA GLN A 38 -13.42 -20.85 -6.16
C GLN A 38 -13.90 -21.74 -5.01
N ASN A 39 -15.20 -21.73 -4.73
CA ASN A 39 -15.80 -22.46 -3.61
C ASN A 39 -15.19 -22.10 -2.26
N MET A 40 -14.94 -20.80 -2.06
CA MET A 40 -14.45 -20.23 -0.83
C MET A 40 -15.58 -19.68 0.03
N GLU A 41 -15.43 -19.77 1.34
CA GLU A 41 -16.35 -19.17 2.30
C GLU A 41 -15.80 -17.83 2.79
N ILE A 42 -16.57 -16.77 2.60
CA ILE A 42 -16.20 -15.43 3.12
C ILE A 42 -16.56 -15.36 4.60
N VAL A 43 -15.56 -15.19 5.44
CA VAL A 43 -15.73 -15.11 6.90
C VAL A 43 -16.02 -13.68 7.32
N ASN A 44 -15.20 -12.73 6.87
CA ASN A 44 -15.33 -11.31 7.21
C ASN A 44 -15.13 -10.42 5.97
N GLU A 45 -15.76 -9.25 6.03
CA GLU A 45 -15.60 -8.18 5.04
C GLU A 45 -15.03 -6.95 5.72
N TYR A 46 -13.95 -6.42 5.19
CA TYR A 46 -13.29 -5.20 5.67
C TYR A 46 -13.29 -4.15 4.58
N SER A 47 -13.63 -2.93 4.92
CA SER A 47 -13.70 -1.81 3.96
C SER A 47 -13.18 -0.52 4.58
N ASP A 48 -12.29 0.16 3.87
CA ASP A 48 -11.84 1.50 4.23
C ASP A 48 -12.28 2.51 3.17
N GLU A 49 -13.01 3.53 3.61
CA GLU A 49 -13.57 4.58 2.76
C GLU A 49 -12.86 5.92 2.96
N GLY A 50 -12.65 6.65 1.86
CA GLY A 50 -12.29 8.06 1.88
C GLY A 50 -10.93 8.42 2.46
N LYS A 51 -10.06 7.45 2.73
CA LYS A 51 -8.75 7.71 3.31
C LYS A 51 -7.63 7.46 2.30
N SER A 52 -6.61 8.30 2.33
CA SER A 52 -5.44 8.09 1.50
C SER A 52 -4.72 6.79 1.91
N GLY A 53 -4.35 5.96 0.92
CA GLY A 53 -3.63 4.71 1.19
C GLY A 53 -2.17 4.89 1.57
N LYS A 54 -1.77 6.07 2.06
CA LYS A 54 -0.37 6.41 2.30
C LYS A 54 0.27 5.65 3.45
N SER A 55 -0.53 5.21 4.42
CA SER A 55 -0.02 4.41 5.53
C SER A 55 -1.05 3.40 6.01
N VAL A 56 -0.59 2.34 6.65
CA VAL A 56 -1.46 1.35 7.32
C VAL A 56 -2.28 2.03 8.43
N GLU A 57 -1.73 3.04 9.09
CA GLU A 57 -2.40 3.82 10.13
C GLU A 57 -3.64 4.56 9.61
N GLY A 58 -3.65 4.97 8.34
CA GLY A 58 -4.80 5.58 7.69
C GLY A 58 -5.89 4.60 7.27
N ARG A 59 -5.73 3.31 7.54
CA ARG A 59 -6.64 2.24 7.14
C ARG A 59 -7.03 1.37 8.36
N PRO A 60 -7.93 1.84 9.22
CA PRO A 60 -8.26 1.13 10.45
C PRO A 60 -8.84 -0.27 10.23
N GLU A 61 -9.66 -0.46 9.21
CA GLU A 61 -10.23 -1.78 8.90
C GLU A 61 -9.16 -2.75 8.38
N PHE A 62 -8.21 -2.26 7.58
CA PHE A 62 -7.07 -3.06 7.14
C PHE A 62 -6.21 -3.51 8.32
N GLN A 63 -5.94 -2.60 9.24
CA GLN A 63 -5.20 -2.91 10.46
C GLN A 63 -5.95 -3.92 11.33
N ARG A 64 -7.25 -3.75 11.47
CA ARG A 64 -8.11 -4.70 12.21
C ARG A 64 -8.07 -6.09 11.59
N MET A 65 -8.10 -6.18 10.27
CA MET A 65 -7.98 -7.44 9.53
C MET A 65 -6.65 -8.13 9.83
N LEU A 66 -5.53 -7.41 9.76
CA LEU A 66 -4.20 -7.95 10.06
C LEU A 66 -4.11 -8.43 11.52
N ASP A 67 -4.62 -7.64 12.46
CA ASP A 67 -4.63 -7.99 13.87
C ASP A 67 -5.48 -9.24 14.15
N ASN A 68 -6.63 -9.36 13.51
CA ASN A 68 -7.49 -10.54 13.63
C ASN A 68 -6.83 -11.81 13.05
N ILE A 69 -6.08 -11.66 11.97
CA ILE A 69 -5.28 -12.75 11.39
C ILE A 69 -4.18 -13.18 12.38
N GLU A 70 -3.44 -12.23 12.92
CA GLU A 70 -2.34 -12.49 13.87
C GLU A 70 -2.84 -13.11 15.17
N ASN A 71 -4.00 -12.66 15.66
CA ASN A 71 -4.60 -13.18 16.89
C ASN A 71 -5.33 -14.52 16.68
N GLY A 72 -5.45 -14.99 15.44
CA GLY A 72 -6.17 -16.20 15.12
C GLY A 72 -7.70 -16.10 15.27
N THR A 73 -8.22 -14.87 15.35
CA THR A 73 -9.68 -14.60 15.40
C THR A 73 -10.33 -14.95 14.08
N ASP A 74 -9.69 -14.59 12.98
CA ASP A 74 -10.10 -14.96 11.63
C ASP A 74 -9.32 -16.21 11.21
N GLU A 75 -9.94 -17.36 11.28
CA GLU A 75 -9.35 -18.61 10.81
C GLU A 75 -9.48 -18.73 9.29
N VAL A 76 -8.80 -17.84 8.57
CA VAL A 76 -8.84 -17.79 7.11
C VAL A 76 -7.53 -18.24 6.50
N GLN A 77 -7.60 -18.70 5.25
CA GLN A 77 -6.45 -19.13 4.46
C GLN A 77 -6.07 -18.12 3.39
N PHE A 78 -7.00 -17.25 2.99
CA PHE A 78 -6.80 -16.26 1.96
C PHE A 78 -7.45 -14.94 2.33
N VAL A 79 -6.82 -13.86 1.83
CA VAL A 79 -7.42 -12.52 1.77
C VAL A 79 -7.58 -12.17 0.29
N LEU A 80 -8.79 -11.79 -0.10
CA LEU A 80 -9.10 -11.38 -1.45
C LEU A 80 -9.14 -9.87 -1.54
N VAL A 81 -8.42 -9.30 -2.49
CA VAL A 81 -8.46 -7.88 -2.83
C VAL A 81 -8.72 -7.71 -4.33
N PHE A 82 -9.29 -6.57 -4.69
CA PHE A 82 -9.61 -6.29 -6.09
C PHE A 82 -8.34 -6.12 -6.94
N LYS A 83 -7.45 -5.25 -6.49
CA LYS A 83 -6.14 -5.00 -7.12
C LYS A 83 -5.06 -4.86 -6.05
N LEU A 84 -3.82 -5.08 -6.42
CA LEU A 84 -2.67 -4.90 -5.53
C LEU A 84 -2.59 -3.47 -4.98
N SER A 85 -2.97 -2.47 -5.77
CA SER A 85 -3.04 -1.06 -5.36
C SER A 85 -4.04 -0.79 -4.24
N ARG A 86 -5.01 -1.68 -4.03
CA ARG A 86 -5.96 -1.61 -2.92
C ARG A 86 -5.39 -2.22 -1.64
N PHE A 87 -4.44 -3.12 -1.78
CA PHE A 87 -3.77 -3.76 -0.65
C PHE A 87 -2.70 -2.85 0.00
N GLY A 88 -1.95 -2.11 -0.79
CA GLY A 88 -0.93 -1.20 -0.30
C GLY A 88 -0.66 -0.04 -1.25
N HIS A 89 -0.07 1.03 -0.71
CA HIS A 89 0.22 2.25 -1.48
C HIS A 89 1.55 2.13 -2.25
N ASN A 90 2.53 1.47 -1.67
CA ASN A 90 3.85 1.28 -2.27
C ASN A 90 4.31 -0.17 -2.05
N ALA A 91 5.40 -0.54 -2.71
CA ALA A 91 5.91 -1.91 -2.66
C ALA A 91 6.32 -2.33 -1.25
N ALA A 92 6.89 -1.44 -0.45
CA ALA A 92 7.28 -1.71 0.91
C ALA A 92 6.07 -2.03 1.82
N ASP A 93 4.99 -1.24 1.72
CA ASP A 93 3.76 -1.48 2.48
C ASP A 93 3.12 -2.81 2.10
N VAL A 94 3.02 -3.10 0.80
CA VAL A 94 2.48 -4.37 0.30
C VAL A 94 3.30 -5.53 0.83
N LEU A 95 4.62 -5.44 0.72
CA LEU A 95 5.53 -6.50 1.15
C LEU A 95 5.45 -6.76 2.65
N ASN A 96 5.45 -5.71 3.47
CA ASN A 96 5.37 -5.82 4.93
C ASN A 96 4.04 -6.44 5.36
N SER A 97 2.93 -5.98 4.81
CA SER A 97 1.60 -6.50 5.13
C SER A 97 1.44 -7.95 4.67
N LEU A 98 1.94 -8.27 3.48
CA LEU A 98 1.92 -9.62 2.95
C LEU A 98 2.76 -10.56 3.80
N GLN A 99 3.94 -10.13 4.23
CA GLN A 99 4.82 -10.93 5.09
C GLN A 99 4.14 -11.25 6.44
N ARG A 100 3.46 -10.27 7.04
CA ARG A 100 2.67 -10.50 8.27
C ARG A 100 1.62 -11.60 8.06
N MET A 101 0.90 -11.54 6.94
CA MET A 101 -0.12 -12.55 6.61
C MET A 101 0.50 -13.93 6.38
N LEU A 102 1.58 -13.99 5.60
CA LEU A 102 2.27 -15.26 5.29
C LEU A 102 2.83 -15.93 6.53
N ASP A 103 3.32 -15.16 7.50
CA ASP A 103 3.83 -15.67 8.77
C ASP A 103 2.75 -16.44 9.56
N PHE A 104 1.48 -16.10 9.34
CA PHE A 104 0.33 -16.78 9.93
C PHE A 104 -0.39 -17.76 8.97
N GLY A 105 0.25 -18.08 7.85
CA GLY A 105 -0.27 -19.04 6.89
C GLY A 105 -1.41 -18.52 6.02
N VAL A 106 -1.58 -17.20 5.92
CA VAL A 106 -2.61 -16.55 5.10
C VAL A 106 -2.01 -16.01 3.82
N ASN A 107 -2.60 -16.33 2.68
CA ASN A 107 -2.16 -15.90 1.37
C ASN A 107 -3.04 -14.78 0.82
N LEU A 108 -2.50 -14.03 -0.13
CA LEU A 108 -3.18 -12.92 -0.82
C LEU A 108 -3.57 -13.33 -2.24
N ILE A 109 -4.80 -12.99 -2.62
CA ILE A 109 -5.25 -13.10 -4.01
C ILE A 109 -5.72 -11.71 -4.46
N CYS A 110 -5.12 -11.20 -5.54
CA CYS A 110 -5.55 -9.99 -6.24
C CYS A 110 -6.36 -10.42 -7.47
N VAL A 111 -7.65 -10.28 -7.39
CA VAL A 111 -8.59 -10.88 -8.36
C VAL A 111 -8.40 -10.28 -9.76
N GLU A 112 -8.33 -8.96 -9.86
CA GLU A 112 -8.19 -8.28 -11.16
C GLU A 112 -6.80 -8.45 -11.77
N ASP A 113 -5.76 -8.48 -10.94
CA ASP A 113 -4.37 -8.66 -11.38
C ASP A 113 -4.02 -10.13 -11.66
N GLY A 114 -4.87 -11.06 -11.26
CA GLY A 114 -4.62 -12.49 -11.42
C GLY A 114 -3.46 -13.02 -10.57
N ILE A 115 -3.18 -12.38 -9.45
CA ILE A 115 -2.05 -12.71 -8.57
C ILE A 115 -2.54 -13.56 -7.40
N ASP A 116 -1.84 -14.65 -7.13
CA ASP A 116 -2.07 -15.52 -5.98
C ASP A 116 -0.73 -15.85 -5.31
N SER A 117 -0.54 -15.37 -4.08
CA SER A 117 0.73 -15.53 -3.36
C SER A 117 1.04 -17.00 -2.99
N SER A 118 0.06 -17.89 -3.03
CA SER A 118 0.26 -19.33 -2.77
C SER A 118 0.87 -20.07 -3.97
N LYS A 119 0.91 -19.44 -5.14
CA LYS A 119 1.43 -20.01 -6.40
C LYS A 119 2.82 -19.47 -6.73
N ASP A 120 3.49 -20.09 -7.70
CA ASP A 120 4.83 -19.68 -8.16
C ASP A 120 4.85 -18.24 -8.70
N SER A 121 3.77 -17.82 -9.38
CA SER A 121 3.61 -16.43 -9.83
C SER A 121 3.62 -15.44 -8.67
N GLY A 122 3.05 -15.82 -7.53
CA GLY A 122 3.06 -15.02 -6.32
C GLY A 122 4.47 -14.89 -5.70
N LYS A 123 5.26 -15.95 -5.73
CA LYS A 123 6.65 -15.93 -5.26
C LYS A 123 7.50 -14.99 -6.12
N LEU A 124 7.30 -15.01 -7.44
CA LEU A 124 7.95 -14.08 -8.36
C LEU A 124 7.54 -12.64 -8.05
N MET A 125 6.26 -12.41 -7.81
CA MET A 125 5.75 -11.10 -7.42
C MET A 125 6.43 -10.58 -6.15
N ILE A 126 6.57 -11.42 -5.11
CA ILE A 126 7.25 -11.05 -3.87
C ILE A 126 8.71 -10.64 -4.15
N SER A 127 9.41 -11.36 -5.01
CA SER A 127 10.77 -11.01 -5.41
C SER A 127 10.84 -9.66 -6.12
N VAL A 128 9.91 -9.39 -7.04
CA VAL A 128 9.80 -8.11 -7.74
C VAL A 128 9.46 -6.98 -6.77
N LEU A 129 8.51 -7.19 -5.87
CA LEU A 129 8.15 -6.20 -4.86
C LEU A 129 9.31 -5.88 -3.92
N SER A 130 10.10 -6.87 -3.54
CA SER A 130 11.29 -6.69 -2.72
C SER A 130 12.31 -5.79 -3.41
N ALA A 131 12.56 -6.03 -4.70
CA ALA A 131 13.46 -5.21 -5.51
C ALA A 131 12.94 -3.78 -5.67
N VAL A 132 11.64 -3.60 -5.95
CA VAL A 132 11.00 -2.28 -6.07
C VAL A 132 11.03 -1.54 -4.75
N ALA A 133 10.76 -2.21 -3.64
CA ALA A 133 10.81 -1.61 -2.30
C ALA A 133 12.21 -1.10 -1.96
N GLU A 134 13.25 -1.81 -2.37
CA GLU A 134 14.63 -1.39 -2.19
C GLU A 134 14.96 -0.15 -3.01
N ILE A 135 14.54 -0.11 -4.28
CA ILE A 135 14.68 1.06 -5.17
C ILE A 135 13.93 2.28 -4.56
N GLU A 136 12.71 2.10 -4.10
CA GLU A 136 11.94 3.17 -3.44
C GLU A 136 12.68 3.71 -2.21
N ARG A 137 13.27 2.84 -1.42
CA ARG A 137 14.04 3.21 -0.23
C ARG A 137 15.30 4.00 -0.59
N GLU A 138 16.03 3.58 -1.60
CA GLU A 138 17.19 4.30 -2.13
C GLU A 138 16.80 5.67 -2.68
N ASN A 139 15.72 5.77 -3.43
CA ASN A 139 15.21 7.03 -3.96
C ASN A 139 14.83 8.01 -2.84
N ILE A 140 14.20 7.55 -1.79
CA ILE A 140 13.88 8.37 -0.62
C ILE A 140 15.15 8.90 0.04
N LEU A 141 16.19 8.07 0.20
CA LEU A 141 17.48 8.49 0.76
C LEU A 141 18.16 9.53 -0.12
N VAL A 142 18.20 9.34 -1.42
CA VAL A 142 18.77 10.30 -2.38
C VAL A 142 18.00 11.63 -2.32
N GLN A 143 16.68 11.60 -2.37
CA GLN A 143 15.85 12.80 -2.27
C GLN A 143 16.07 13.55 -0.95
N THR A 144 16.21 12.84 0.15
CA THR A 144 16.47 13.42 1.46
C THR A 144 17.85 14.10 1.50
N MET A 145 18.87 13.48 0.96
CA MET A 145 20.23 14.04 0.84
C MET A 145 20.25 15.28 -0.05
N GLU A 146 19.60 15.24 -1.21
CA GLU A 146 19.45 16.38 -2.13
C GLU A 146 18.68 17.53 -1.46
N GLY A 147 17.61 17.23 -0.77
CA GLY A 147 16.84 18.20 -0.02
C GLY A 147 17.67 18.90 1.07
N ARG A 148 18.50 18.17 1.78
CA ARG A 148 19.43 18.73 2.76
C ARG A 148 20.50 19.60 2.12
N LYS A 149 21.05 19.16 1.01
CA LYS A 149 22.04 19.92 0.24
C LYS A 149 21.44 21.22 -0.31
N GLN A 150 20.27 21.19 -0.88
CA GLN A 150 19.56 22.39 -1.36
C GLN A 150 19.27 23.39 -0.24
N LYS A 151 18.89 22.92 0.93
CA LYS A 151 18.69 23.79 2.10
C LYS A 151 19.98 24.45 2.56
N ALA A 152 21.08 23.73 2.58
CA ALA A 152 22.40 24.28 2.91
C ALA A 152 22.85 25.33 1.88
N ASP A 153 22.69 25.04 0.58
CA ASP A 153 23.03 25.98 -0.49
C ASP A 153 22.16 27.25 -0.45
N ARG A 154 20.84 27.11 -0.20
CA ARG A 154 19.95 28.25 -0.03
C ARG A 154 20.33 29.12 1.16
N LYS A 155 20.71 28.52 2.26
CA LYS A 155 21.17 29.25 3.46
C LYS A 155 22.46 29.99 3.18
N SER A 156 23.41 29.40 2.50
CA SER A 156 24.68 30.02 2.09
C SER A 156 24.43 31.19 1.12
N THR A 157 23.60 31.02 0.10
CA THR A 157 23.23 32.06 -0.86
C THR A 157 22.51 33.21 -0.19
N ARG A 158 21.63 32.94 0.78
CA ARG A 158 20.94 33.98 1.56
C ARG A 158 21.91 34.85 2.37
N LEU A 159 22.89 34.23 3.02
CA LEU A 159 23.91 34.94 3.78
C LEU A 159 24.76 35.85 2.87
N ASN A 160 25.14 35.33 1.71
CA ASN A 160 25.88 36.12 0.72
C ASN A 160 25.04 37.27 0.16
N SER A 161 23.76 37.04 -0.14
CA SER A 161 22.86 38.10 -0.59
C SER A 161 22.65 39.18 0.42
N SER A 162 22.57 38.89 1.73
CA SER A 162 22.43 39.89 2.78
C SER A 162 23.70 40.71 2.99
N HIS A 163 24.86 40.19 2.67
CA HIS A 163 26.11 40.96 2.66
C HIS A 163 26.24 41.86 1.42
N GLU A 164 25.72 41.45 0.28
CA GLU A 164 25.77 42.20 -0.98
C GLU A 164 24.75 43.34 -1.04
N ILE A 165 23.57 43.17 -0.45
CA ILE A 165 22.49 44.16 -0.46
C ILE A 165 22.93 45.55 0.01
N PRO A 166 23.66 45.69 1.12
CA PRO A 166 24.13 47.02 1.54
C PRO A 166 25.06 47.70 0.54
N SER A 167 25.85 46.96 -0.20
CA SER A 167 26.75 47.51 -1.22
C SER A 167 26.03 47.86 -2.52
N ARG A 168 24.86 47.34 -2.77
CA ARG A 168 24.03 47.66 -3.94
C ARG A 168 23.12 48.85 -3.75
N MET A 169 22.71 49.12 -2.52
CA MET A 169 21.80 50.22 -2.21
C MET A 169 22.33 51.61 -2.59
N PRO A 170 23.61 51.92 -2.39
CA PRO A 170 24.16 53.24 -2.78
C PRO A 170 24.12 53.49 -4.29
N SER A 171 24.15 52.48 -5.13
CA SER A 171 24.17 52.64 -6.57
C SER A 171 22.83 53.03 -7.16
N SER A 172 21.74 52.90 -6.45
CA SER A 172 20.40 53.26 -6.88
C SER A 172 19.96 54.67 -6.51
N ALA A 173 20.77 55.35 -5.77
CA ALA A 173 20.60 56.78 -5.44
C ALA A 173 21.28 57.66 -6.51
#